data_a637f381818472667b1b495afad327cc
#
_entry.id   a637f381818472667b1b495afad327cc
#
_cell.length_a   1.000
_cell.length_b   1.000
_cell.length_c   1.000
_cell.angle_alpha   90.00
_cell.angle_beta   90.00
_cell.angle_gamma   90.00
#
_symmetry.space_group_name_H-M   'P 1'
#
loop_
_entity.id
_entity.type
_entity.pdbx_description
1 polymer ?
#
loop_
_entity_poly.entity_id
_entity_poly.type
_entity_poly.pdbx_seq_one_letter_code
_entity_poly.pdbx_strand_id
1 'polypeptide(L)'
;GKDAATHTSGFRAALSTPEIKARIRARSTSFATRMTRHIAHQAPINPGDTVMLVDLGYNGSVQNSVNRMLGSWTGGHVAGRYLILRENDVSALDKRGFIDTRHYDDRALVMLCRSVSILEQLSTERTGSVVDYREDGQPMRKKHTGRTEHDDVRTVARTGAIAFAAESGCAFYRPPALNDDDGRRLSAVGALARLLLLPNAQELALFAGLKHDVNLGTSDTNQLVDEDGAREGLRCGGVGAALSSERLFPAAELQAIDPALNLALLSMARHGIDVRPIDLQTDGLDVPVILADAHEQTTVTLTAWPTHGGFYRLIVPIGISRFTAGIMLGKVAPYAEVAQTTVQAVDDMTRTWADTIQNQVPGAPIFEGMRVLNGALFECAPDSMIVVPPPSARSGAQAVSIVFRPIGVVDAAVVRLAA
;
A
#
# COMPACT_ATOMS: atom_id res chain seq x y z
N GLY A 1 -13.59 -14.03 8.72
CA GLY A 1 -14.13 -13.55 7.45
C GLY A 1 -15.66 -13.48 7.39
N LYS A 2 -16.40 -14.49 7.89
CA LYS A 2 -17.87 -14.46 7.89
C LYS A 2 -18.43 -13.36 8.77
N ASP A 3 -17.84 -13.11 9.92
CA ASP A 3 -18.29 -12.05 10.83
C ASP A 3 -18.16 -10.64 10.21
N ALA A 4 -17.05 -10.34 9.57
CA ALA A 4 -16.81 -9.02 8.96
C ALA A 4 -17.80 -8.75 7.80
N ALA A 5 -18.05 -9.73 6.93
CA ALA A 5 -19.02 -9.59 5.84
C ALA A 5 -20.47 -9.43 6.36
N THR A 6 -20.83 -10.18 7.40
CA THR A 6 -22.15 -10.09 8.07
C THR A 6 -22.30 -8.74 8.77
N HIS A 7 -21.28 -8.27 9.49
CA HIS A 7 -21.29 -6.94 10.11
C HIS A 7 -21.39 -5.82 9.06
N THR A 8 -20.66 -5.93 7.94
CA THR A 8 -20.72 -4.94 6.85
C THR A 8 -22.10 -4.89 6.20
N SER A 9 -22.75 -6.05 5.96
CA SER A 9 -24.09 -6.10 5.37
C SER A 9 -25.15 -5.54 6.33
N GLY A 10 -25.10 -5.90 7.61
CA GLY A 10 -25.97 -5.37 8.65
C GLY A 10 -25.84 -3.85 8.82
N PHE A 11 -24.60 -3.34 8.80
CA PHE A 11 -24.33 -1.91 8.86
C PHE A 11 -24.88 -1.16 7.63
N ARG A 12 -24.67 -1.69 6.41
CA ARG A 12 -25.25 -1.11 5.18
C ARG A 12 -26.78 -1.10 5.20
N ALA A 13 -27.40 -2.16 5.69
CA ALA A 13 -28.86 -2.24 5.84
C ALA A 13 -29.37 -1.17 6.81
N ALA A 14 -28.74 -1.02 7.98
CA ALA A 14 -29.06 0.01 8.95
C ALA A 14 -28.95 1.43 8.36
N LEU A 15 -27.85 1.74 7.66
CA LEU A 15 -27.67 3.03 6.98
C LEU A 15 -28.70 3.29 5.89
N SER A 16 -29.37 2.25 5.40
CA SER A 16 -30.36 2.35 4.32
C SER A 16 -31.77 2.67 4.79
N THR A 17 -32.03 2.67 6.11
CA THR A 17 -33.34 3.00 6.66
C THR A 17 -33.71 4.47 6.40
N PRO A 18 -34.98 4.79 6.10
CA PRO A 18 -35.42 6.16 5.79
C PRO A 18 -35.07 7.16 6.90
N GLU A 19 -35.23 6.77 8.16
CA GLU A 19 -34.97 7.60 9.34
C GLU A 19 -33.48 7.96 9.46
N ILE A 20 -32.59 6.98 9.30
CA ILE A 20 -31.13 7.19 9.35
C ILE A 20 -30.68 8.04 8.17
N LYS A 21 -31.20 7.76 6.96
CA LYS A 21 -30.92 8.60 5.78
C LYS A 21 -31.36 10.05 5.97
N ALA A 22 -32.53 10.29 6.57
CA ALA A 22 -33.01 11.64 6.87
C ALA A 22 -32.08 12.36 7.85
N ARG A 23 -31.65 11.68 8.92
CA ARG A 23 -30.69 12.23 9.88
C ARG A 23 -29.34 12.54 9.26
N ILE A 24 -28.82 11.66 8.43
CA ILE A 24 -27.55 11.87 7.70
C ILE A 24 -27.68 13.10 6.79
N ARG A 25 -28.75 13.20 6.02
CA ARG A 25 -29.00 14.36 5.14
C ARG A 25 -29.10 15.67 5.92
N ALA A 26 -29.85 15.72 7.01
CA ALA A 26 -30.00 16.91 7.85
C ALA A 26 -28.64 17.35 8.41
N ARG A 27 -27.83 16.39 8.92
CA ARG A 27 -26.48 16.68 9.43
C ARG A 27 -25.53 17.15 8.34
N SER A 28 -25.58 16.53 7.15
CA SER A 28 -24.77 16.95 5.99
C SER A 28 -25.13 18.35 5.52
N THR A 29 -26.42 18.71 5.48
CA THR A 29 -26.87 20.06 5.11
C THR A 29 -26.38 21.10 6.12
N SER A 30 -26.52 20.81 7.43
CA SER A 30 -26.02 21.70 8.49
C SER A 30 -24.50 21.88 8.42
N PHE A 31 -23.76 20.79 8.19
CA PHE A 31 -22.31 20.84 7.99
C PHE A 31 -21.94 21.71 6.76
N ALA A 32 -22.61 21.51 5.63
CA ALA A 32 -22.39 22.28 4.42
C ALA A 32 -22.59 23.78 4.66
N THR A 33 -23.66 24.16 5.39
CA THR A 33 -23.92 25.56 5.73
C THR A 33 -22.80 26.18 6.58
N ARG A 34 -22.30 25.44 7.57
CA ARG A 34 -21.19 25.93 8.42
C ARG A 34 -19.88 26.01 7.64
N MET A 35 -19.61 25.05 6.77
CA MET A 35 -18.43 25.05 5.90
C MET A 35 -18.46 26.20 4.89
N THR A 36 -19.60 26.52 4.27
CA THR A 36 -19.70 27.66 3.36
C THR A 36 -19.49 28.99 4.09
N ARG A 37 -19.97 29.13 5.33
CA ARG A 37 -19.66 30.29 6.18
C ARG A 37 -18.15 30.41 6.43
N HIS A 38 -17.48 29.29 6.73
CA HIS A 38 -16.03 29.30 6.89
C HIS A 38 -15.33 29.80 5.62
N ILE A 39 -15.69 29.27 4.46
CA ILE A 39 -15.11 29.66 3.18
C ILE A 39 -15.35 31.17 2.91
N ALA A 40 -16.56 31.65 3.16
CA ALA A 40 -16.91 33.07 3.01
C ALA A 40 -16.09 34.01 3.91
N HIS A 41 -15.70 33.54 5.10
CA HIS A 41 -14.81 34.30 5.99
C HIS A 41 -13.35 34.30 5.52
N GLN A 42 -12.92 33.27 4.78
CA GLN A 42 -11.53 33.17 4.28
C GLN A 42 -11.34 33.94 2.97
N ALA A 43 -12.36 33.99 2.12
CA ALA A 43 -12.29 34.64 0.83
C ALA A 43 -13.63 35.34 0.49
N PRO A 44 -13.60 36.62 0.08
CA PRO A 44 -14.79 37.28 -0.43
C PRO A 44 -15.16 36.64 -1.76
N ILE A 45 -16.32 35.97 -1.83
CA ILE A 45 -16.84 35.33 -3.03
C ILE A 45 -18.15 36.01 -3.39
N ASN A 46 -18.22 36.55 -4.60
CA ASN A 46 -19.42 37.15 -5.15
C ASN A 46 -20.24 36.15 -5.97
N PRO A 47 -21.54 36.37 -6.13
CA PRO A 47 -22.36 35.59 -7.04
C PRO A 47 -21.77 35.56 -8.46
N GLY A 48 -21.60 34.36 -9.03
CA GLY A 48 -21.02 34.16 -10.35
C GLY A 48 -19.50 34.00 -10.38
N ASP A 49 -18.81 34.18 -9.26
CA ASP A 49 -17.36 33.98 -9.20
C ASP A 49 -16.98 32.50 -9.40
N THR A 50 -15.80 32.27 -9.95
CA THR A 50 -15.19 30.94 -10.04
C THR A 50 -14.47 30.61 -8.74
N VAL A 51 -14.89 29.54 -8.10
CA VAL A 51 -14.18 28.98 -6.95
C VAL A 51 -13.12 27.98 -7.42
N MET A 52 -11.85 28.28 -7.17
CA MET A 52 -10.75 27.38 -7.49
C MET A 52 -10.34 26.58 -6.25
N LEU A 53 -10.46 25.24 -6.33
CA LEU A 53 -9.95 24.32 -5.35
C LEU A 53 -8.51 23.94 -5.73
N VAL A 54 -7.57 24.11 -4.81
CA VAL A 54 -6.17 23.71 -4.99
C VAL A 54 -5.87 22.58 -4.01
N ASP A 55 -5.38 21.45 -4.53
CA ASP A 55 -5.18 20.22 -3.76
C ASP A 55 -3.88 19.52 -4.20
N LEU A 56 -3.26 18.79 -3.31
CA LEU A 56 -2.13 17.89 -3.65
C LEU A 56 -2.58 16.74 -4.56
N GLY A 57 -3.79 16.28 -4.39
CA GLY A 57 -4.39 15.21 -5.18
C GLY A 57 -4.63 13.94 -4.37
N TYR A 58 -4.79 12.81 -4.99
CA TYR A 58 -4.65 12.61 -6.46
C TYR A 58 -5.98 12.29 -7.15
N ASN A 59 -6.99 11.78 -6.42
CA ASN A 59 -8.22 11.22 -7.02
C ASN A 59 -9.31 12.29 -7.29
N GLY A 60 -9.12 13.52 -6.79
CA GLY A 60 -10.09 14.60 -6.95
C GLY A 60 -11.43 14.36 -6.24
N SER A 61 -11.47 13.44 -5.27
CA SER A 61 -12.68 13.01 -4.56
C SER A 61 -13.31 14.13 -3.71
N VAL A 62 -12.48 15.03 -3.19
CA VAL A 62 -12.97 16.22 -2.44
C VAL A 62 -13.83 17.08 -3.36
N GLN A 63 -13.33 17.43 -4.56
CA GLN A 63 -14.12 18.20 -5.51
C GLN A 63 -15.41 17.47 -5.91
N ASN A 64 -15.36 16.15 -6.17
CA ASN A 64 -16.55 15.36 -6.46
C ASN A 64 -17.64 15.54 -5.39
N SER A 65 -17.22 15.58 -4.12
CA SER A 65 -18.13 15.72 -2.99
C SER A 65 -18.70 17.12 -2.83
N VAL A 66 -17.88 18.16 -3.04
CA VAL A 66 -18.28 19.56 -2.72
C VAL A 66 -18.71 20.37 -3.92
N ASN A 67 -18.44 19.94 -5.15
CA ASN A 67 -18.67 20.71 -6.38
C ASN A 67 -20.10 21.22 -6.50
N ARG A 68 -21.10 20.36 -6.29
CA ARG A 68 -22.52 20.73 -6.38
C ARG A 68 -22.89 21.79 -5.33
N MET A 69 -22.39 21.62 -4.12
CA MET A 69 -22.67 22.55 -3.02
C MET A 69 -22.05 23.92 -3.31
N LEU A 70 -20.78 23.98 -3.70
CA LEU A 70 -20.09 25.23 -4.01
C LEU A 70 -20.71 25.93 -5.20
N GLY A 71 -20.96 25.23 -6.30
CA GLY A 71 -21.60 25.79 -7.49
C GLY A 71 -23.01 26.32 -7.22
N SER A 72 -23.82 25.61 -6.41
CA SER A 72 -25.15 26.09 -6.02
C SER A 72 -25.10 27.30 -5.09
N TRP A 73 -24.08 27.38 -4.23
CA TRP A 73 -23.92 28.49 -3.29
C TRP A 73 -23.47 29.76 -3.99
N THR A 74 -22.49 29.67 -4.88
CA THR A 74 -21.94 30.85 -5.60
C THR A 74 -22.71 31.21 -6.87
N GLY A 75 -23.49 30.28 -7.43
CA GLY A 75 -24.07 30.41 -8.77
C GLY A 75 -23.02 30.46 -9.88
N GLY A 76 -21.76 30.14 -9.55
CA GLY A 76 -20.59 30.20 -10.40
C GLY A 76 -19.98 28.87 -10.74
N HIS A 77 -18.80 28.93 -11.33
CA HIS A 77 -18.01 27.74 -11.72
C HIS A 77 -17.11 27.25 -10.60
N VAL A 78 -16.88 25.93 -10.53
CA VAL A 78 -15.92 25.30 -9.60
C VAL A 78 -14.83 24.63 -10.41
N ALA A 79 -13.60 25.10 -10.27
CA ALA A 79 -12.43 24.58 -10.94
C ALA A 79 -11.50 23.88 -9.94
N GLY A 80 -11.04 22.66 -10.26
CA GLY A 80 -10.02 21.94 -9.47
C GLY A 80 -8.63 22.05 -10.09
N ARG A 81 -7.65 22.34 -9.27
CA ARG A 81 -6.23 22.39 -9.66
C ARG A 81 -5.42 21.52 -8.70
N TYR A 82 -4.78 20.52 -9.24
CA TYR A 82 -4.12 19.45 -8.47
C TYR A 82 -2.63 19.43 -8.78
N LEU A 83 -1.81 19.12 -7.79
CA LEU A 83 -0.40 18.83 -8.06
C LEU A 83 -0.30 17.53 -8.86
N ILE A 84 -0.97 16.46 -8.40
CA ILE A 84 -1.08 15.19 -9.13
C ILE A 84 -2.58 14.90 -9.31
N LEU A 85 -3.01 14.57 -10.52
CA LEU A 85 -4.39 14.14 -10.78
C LEU A 85 -4.40 12.82 -11.54
N ARG A 86 -4.94 11.81 -10.89
CA ARG A 86 -5.23 10.50 -11.44
C ARG A 86 -6.58 10.03 -10.87
N GLU A 87 -7.63 10.24 -11.63
CA GLU A 87 -8.97 9.82 -11.24
C GLU A 87 -9.16 8.33 -11.54
N ASN A 88 -9.66 7.56 -10.58
CA ASN A 88 -10.08 6.18 -10.83
C ASN A 88 -11.35 6.17 -11.71
N ASP A 89 -12.30 7.08 -11.39
CA ASP A 89 -13.50 7.31 -12.17
C ASP A 89 -13.46 8.74 -12.69
N VAL A 90 -13.23 8.90 -14.00
CA VAL A 90 -13.13 10.21 -14.63
C VAL A 90 -14.46 10.95 -14.53
N SER A 91 -14.47 12.09 -13.88
CA SER A 91 -15.64 12.94 -13.75
C SER A 91 -15.71 13.99 -14.88
N ALA A 92 -16.90 14.50 -15.17
CA ALA A 92 -17.10 15.60 -16.12
C ALA A 92 -16.80 16.98 -15.50
N LEU A 93 -16.19 17.05 -14.32
CA LEU A 93 -15.87 18.30 -13.63
C LEU A 93 -14.61 18.96 -14.21
N ASP A 94 -14.52 20.29 -14.11
CA ASP A 94 -13.28 21.01 -14.47
C ASP A 94 -12.17 20.71 -13.46
N LYS A 95 -11.36 19.73 -13.81
CA LYS A 95 -10.18 19.30 -13.05
C LYS A 95 -8.95 19.31 -13.95
N ARG A 96 -7.85 19.82 -13.43
CA ARG A 96 -6.56 19.78 -14.11
C ARG A 96 -5.43 19.53 -13.11
N GLY A 97 -4.56 18.56 -13.42
CA GLY A 97 -3.34 18.31 -12.68
C GLY A 97 -2.14 19.02 -13.29
N PHE A 98 -1.21 19.44 -12.48
CA PHE A 98 0.13 19.80 -12.95
C PHE A 98 0.84 18.56 -13.50
N ILE A 99 0.58 17.42 -12.87
CA ILE A 99 0.98 16.06 -13.27
C ILE A 99 -0.31 15.26 -13.45
N ASP A 100 -0.68 14.93 -14.69
CA ASP A 100 -1.90 14.16 -14.98
C ASP A 100 -1.80 13.35 -16.27
N THR A 101 -2.88 12.66 -16.63
CA THR A 101 -2.97 11.79 -17.80
C THR A 101 -2.84 12.51 -19.15
N ARG A 102 -2.88 13.84 -19.20
CA ARG A 102 -2.61 14.60 -20.43
C ARG A 102 -1.14 14.57 -20.81
N HIS A 103 -0.25 14.31 -19.83
CA HIS A 103 1.19 14.39 -19.98
C HIS A 103 1.91 13.08 -19.72
N TYR A 104 1.32 12.20 -18.90
CA TYR A 104 1.92 10.94 -18.47
C TYR A 104 0.91 9.80 -18.58
N ASP A 105 1.37 8.62 -18.92
CA ASP A 105 0.49 7.46 -18.89
C ASP A 105 0.12 7.05 -17.44
N ASP A 106 -0.96 6.31 -17.32
CA ASP A 106 -1.53 5.91 -16.05
C ASP A 106 -0.55 5.13 -15.17
N ARG A 107 0.29 4.28 -15.75
CA ARG A 107 1.27 3.49 -15.01
C ARG A 107 2.37 4.33 -14.39
N ALA A 108 2.82 5.38 -15.07
CA ALA A 108 3.77 6.34 -14.51
C ALA A 108 3.15 7.10 -13.33
N LEU A 109 1.87 7.46 -13.43
CA LEU A 109 1.16 8.17 -12.36
C LEU A 109 0.92 7.31 -11.12
N VAL A 110 0.68 6.01 -11.26
CA VAL A 110 0.43 5.11 -10.12
C VAL A 110 1.51 5.21 -9.06
N MET A 111 2.79 5.16 -9.45
CA MET A 111 3.89 5.21 -8.48
C MET A 111 4.03 6.58 -7.80
N LEU A 112 3.79 7.67 -8.53
CA LEU A 112 3.77 9.01 -7.94
C LEU A 112 2.61 9.15 -6.95
N CYS A 113 1.42 8.66 -7.30
CA CYS A 113 0.26 8.67 -6.41
C CYS A 113 0.47 7.85 -5.13
N ARG A 114 1.20 6.72 -5.21
CA ARG A 114 1.53 5.92 -4.03
C ARG A 114 2.46 6.61 -3.04
N SER A 115 3.23 7.59 -3.51
CA SER A 115 4.17 8.35 -2.69
C SER A 115 3.63 9.72 -2.26
N VAL A 116 2.36 10.04 -2.52
CA VAL A 116 1.78 11.35 -2.23
C VAL A 116 1.77 11.68 -0.73
N SER A 117 1.73 10.67 0.12
CA SER A 117 1.74 10.81 1.59
C SER A 117 2.95 11.61 2.10
N ILE A 118 4.11 11.57 1.42
CA ILE A 118 5.25 12.42 1.78
C ILE A 118 4.94 13.89 1.55
N LEU A 119 4.28 14.23 0.46
CA LEU A 119 3.89 15.61 0.14
C LEU A 119 2.86 16.14 1.14
N GLU A 120 1.91 15.28 1.53
CA GLU A 120 0.95 15.60 2.60
C GLU A 120 1.67 15.89 3.91
N GLN A 121 2.64 15.06 4.30
CA GLN A 121 3.43 15.28 5.52
C GLN A 121 4.23 16.58 5.47
N LEU A 122 4.88 16.89 4.36
CA LEU A 122 5.65 18.12 4.20
C LEU A 122 4.77 19.37 4.17
N SER A 123 3.50 19.25 3.74
CA SER A 123 2.52 20.33 3.65
C SER A 123 1.61 20.44 4.86
N THR A 124 1.67 19.50 5.81
CA THR A 124 0.80 19.48 6.99
C THR A 124 1.13 20.63 7.94
N GLU A 125 0.10 21.34 8.39
CA GLU A 125 0.23 22.35 9.43
C GLU A 125 0.30 21.76 10.84
N ARG A 126 0.79 22.56 11.79
CA ARG A 126 0.83 22.19 13.24
C ARG A 126 -0.56 22.07 13.88
N THR A 127 -1.59 22.48 13.18
CA THR A 127 -2.98 22.40 13.66
C THR A 127 -3.59 21.06 13.29
N GLY A 128 -4.30 20.43 14.22
CA GLY A 128 -4.99 19.15 13.95
C GLY A 128 -6.04 19.27 12.84
N SER A 129 -6.39 18.13 12.25
CA SER A 129 -7.40 18.02 11.19
C SER A 129 -8.74 18.63 11.61
N VAL A 130 -9.41 19.32 10.69
CA VAL A 130 -10.74 19.87 10.90
C VAL A 130 -11.75 18.71 10.91
N VAL A 131 -12.50 18.59 12.00
CA VAL A 131 -13.51 17.54 12.18
C VAL A 131 -14.94 18.06 12.02
N ASP A 132 -15.17 19.35 12.25
CA ASP A 132 -16.45 20.04 12.06
C ASP A 132 -16.22 21.56 12.03
N TYR A 133 -17.28 22.33 11.87
CA TYR A 133 -17.31 23.78 11.99
C TYR A 133 -18.37 24.19 13.02
N ARG A 134 -18.10 25.24 13.76
CA ARG A 134 -19.08 25.90 14.65
C ARG A 134 -20.14 26.63 13.82
N GLU A 135 -21.22 27.05 14.47
CA GLU A 135 -22.29 27.80 13.79
C GLU A 135 -21.82 29.11 13.17
N ASP A 136 -20.78 29.72 13.73
CA ASP A 136 -20.12 30.91 13.20
C ASP A 136 -19.13 30.64 12.07
N GLY A 137 -18.94 29.37 11.66
CA GLY A 137 -17.99 28.95 10.62
C GLY A 137 -16.55 28.74 11.14
N GLN A 138 -16.28 28.89 12.44
CA GLN A 138 -14.95 28.60 12.97
C GLN A 138 -14.67 27.10 12.94
N PRO A 139 -13.47 26.65 12.47
CA PRO A 139 -13.14 25.23 12.38
C PRO A 139 -12.98 24.60 13.77
N MET A 140 -13.60 23.46 13.97
CA MET A 140 -13.37 22.59 15.11
C MET A 140 -12.29 21.57 14.73
N ARG A 141 -11.15 21.63 15.43
CA ARG A 141 -10.00 20.82 15.10
C ARG A 141 -9.81 19.69 16.12
N LYS A 142 -9.33 18.54 15.66
CA LYS A 142 -8.83 17.46 16.51
C LYS A 142 -7.62 17.98 17.28
N LYS A 143 -7.44 17.55 18.54
CA LYS A 143 -6.21 17.87 19.26
C LYS A 143 -5.02 17.32 18.47
N HIS A 144 -4.04 18.19 18.22
CA HIS A 144 -2.80 17.75 17.59
C HIS A 144 -2.05 16.85 18.58
N THR A 145 -1.89 15.58 18.23
CA THR A 145 -1.15 14.59 19.05
C THR A 145 0.27 14.38 18.53
N GLY A 146 0.68 15.14 17.49
CA GLY A 146 1.97 15.02 16.85
C GLY A 146 3.12 15.52 17.74
N ARG A 147 4.22 14.77 17.75
CA ARG A 147 5.45 15.14 18.44
C ARG A 147 6.08 16.35 17.75
N THR A 148 6.55 17.28 18.54
CA THR A 148 7.30 18.48 18.13
C THR A 148 8.57 18.16 17.30
N GLU A 149 9.14 16.96 17.45
CA GLU A 149 10.36 16.52 16.78
C GLU A 149 10.31 16.57 15.26
N HIS A 150 9.12 16.40 14.65
CA HIS A 150 8.96 16.42 13.18
C HIS A 150 8.47 17.76 12.64
N ASP A 151 8.07 18.67 13.51
CA ASP A 151 7.61 20.01 13.15
C ASP A 151 8.75 20.86 12.56
N ASP A 152 9.98 20.59 12.97
CA ASP A 152 11.15 21.31 12.46
C ASP A 152 11.45 20.93 11.00
N VAL A 153 11.40 19.62 10.65
CA VAL A 153 11.56 19.14 9.28
C VAL A 153 10.49 19.74 8.37
N ARG A 154 9.23 19.70 8.78
CA ARG A 154 8.10 20.29 8.04
C ARG A 154 8.25 21.80 7.87
N THR A 155 8.70 22.49 8.91
CA THR A 155 8.91 23.94 8.89
C THR A 155 10.04 24.32 7.94
N VAL A 156 11.15 23.62 8.00
CA VAL A 156 12.30 23.84 7.12
C VAL A 156 11.93 23.57 5.67
N ALA A 157 11.27 22.44 5.38
CA ALA A 157 10.83 22.11 4.02
C ALA A 157 9.87 23.17 3.44
N ARG A 158 8.87 23.62 4.23
CA ARG A 158 7.93 24.66 3.82
C ARG A 158 8.61 26.01 3.62
N THR A 159 9.48 26.40 4.52
CA THR A 159 10.24 27.66 4.41
C THR A 159 11.13 27.64 3.18
N GLY A 160 11.81 26.51 2.92
CA GLY A 160 12.60 26.31 1.73
C GLY A 160 11.77 26.39 0.44
N ALA A 161 10.59 25.77 0.41
CA ALA A 161 9.70 25.85 -0.74
C ALA A 161 9.20 27.27 -1.01
N ILE A 162 8.85 28.02 0.03
CA ILE A 162 8.43 29.43 -0.08
C ILE A 162 9.57 30.31 -0.56
N ALA A 163 10.79 30.14 -0.01
CA ALA A 163 11.98 30.88 -0.44
C ALA A 163 12.30 30.58 -1.91
N PHE A 164 12.28 29.30 -2.31
CA PHE A 164 12.47 28.90 -3.69
C PHE A 164 11.42 29.54 -4.62
N ALA A 165 10.15 29.53 -4.24
CA ALA A 165 9.08 30.16 -5.03
C ALA A 165 9.28 31.69 -5.16
N ALA A 166 9.77 32.35 -4.11
CA ALA A 166 10.07 33.78 -4.15
C ALA A 166 11.29 34.09 -5.04
N GLU A 167 12.32 33.26 -4.97
CA GLU A 167 13.55 33.41 -5.74
C GLU A 167 13.41 32.95 -7.21
N SER A 168 12.55 31.99 -7.50
CA SER A 168 12.33 31.46 -8.85
C SER A 168 11.69 32.48 -9.81
N GLY A 169 11.12 33.56 -9.28
CA GLY A 169 10.79 34.76 -10.06
C GLY A 169 12.04 35.51 -10.56
N CYS A 170 13.21 35.29 -9.93
CA CYS A 170 14.48 35.84 -10.32
C CYS A 170 15.21 34.84 -11.24
N ALA A 171 15.86 35.34 -12.28
CA ALA A 171 16.40 34.66 -13.46
C ALA A 171 17.40 33.48 -13.23
N PHE A 172 17.62 33.02 -12.01
CA PHE A 172 18.66 32.04 -11.66
C PHE A 172 18.37 30.59 -12.07
N TYR A 173 17.11 30.23 -12.33
CA TYR A 173 16.74 28.85 -12.68
C TYR A 173 16.01 28.77 -14.04
N ARG A 174 16.52 29.47 -15.04
CA ARG A 174 16.16 29.19 -16.42
C ARG A 174 17.22 28.30 -17.04
N PRO A 175 17.02 26.97 -17.13
CA PRO A 175 17.84 26.17 -18.04
C PRO A 175 17.72 26.82 -19.42
N PRO A 176 18.81 27.18 -20.08
CA PRO A 176 18.77 27.93 -21.34
C PRO A 176 17.97 27.25 -22.46
N ALA A 177 17.69 25.96 -22.33
CA ALA A 177 16.99 25.13 -23.30
C ALA A 177 15.48 25.00 -23.08
N LEU A 178 14.90 25.49 -21.97
CA LEU A 178 13.51 25.26 -21.60
C LEU A 178 12.78 26.58 -21.36
N ASN A 179 12.63 27.37 -22.42
CA ASN A 179 11.95 28.69 -22.37
C ASN A 179 10.41 28.62 -22.42
N ASP A 180 9.83 27.43 -22.50
CA ASP A 180 8.40 27.23 -22.53
C ASP A 180 7.86 26.68 -21.19
N ASP A 181 6.53 26.76 -21.00
CA ASP A 181 5.86 26.29 -19.81
C ASP A 181 5.96 24.78 -19.65
N ASP A 182 6.03 24.02 -20.75
CA ASP A 182 6.18 22.56 -20.75
C ASP A 182 7.57 22.14 -20.27
N GLY A 183 8.61 22.82 -20.70
CA GLY A 183 9.96 22.54 -20.25
C GLY A 183 10.15 22.82 -18.75
N ARG A 184 9.58 23.92 -18.24
CA ARG A 184 9.57 24.23 -16.79
C ARG A 184 8.81 23.17 -16.01
N ARG A 185 7.66 22.74 -16.51
CA ARG A 185 6.88 21.66 -15.91
C ARG A 185 7.66 20.36 -15.88
N LEU A 186 8.27 19.93 -16.97
CA LEU A 186 9.07 18.71 -17.04
C LEU A 186 10.23 18.73 -16.07
N SER A 187 10.95 19.85 -15.93
CA SER A 187 12.05 20.00 -14.96
C SER A 187 11.57 19.86 -13.52
N ALA A 188 10.46 20.53 -13.16
CA ALA A 188 9.89 20.45 -11.82
C ALA A 188 9.34 19.04 -11.52
N VAL A 189 8.69 18.41 -12.48
CA VAL A 189 8.20 17.03 -12.34
C VAL A 189 9.35 16.05 -12.22
N GLY A 190 10.44 16.24 -12.97
CA GLY A 190 11.64 15.42 -12.86
C GLY A 190 12.27 15.48 -11.47
N ALA A 191 12.40 16.67 -10.89
CA ALA A 191 12.89 16.87 -9.53
C ALA A 191 11.98 16.20 -8.48
N LEU A 192 10.67 16.38 -8.61
CA LEU A 192 9.69 15.77 -7.73
C LEU A 192 9.69 14.24 -7.86
N ALA A 193 9.68 13.71 -9.08
CA ALA A 193 9.72 12.29 -9.33
C ALA A 193 10.99 11.65 -8.76
N ARG A 194 12.16 12.30 -8.91
CA ARG A 194 13.39 11.84 -8.28
C ARG A 194 13.22 11.72 -6.76
N LEU A 195 12.65 12.75 -6.10
CA LEU A 195 12.42 12.71 -4.65
C LEU A 195 11.48 11.57 -4.25
N LEU A 196 10.37 11.42 -4.98
CA LEU A 196 9.32 10.45 -4.65
C LEU A 196 9.69 9.00 -5.01
N LEU A 197 10.50 8.79 -6.05
CA LEU A 197 10.78 7.46 -6.57
C LEU A 197 12.20 6.98 -6.29
N LEU A 198 13.15 7.91 -6.14
CA LEU A 198 14.59 7.61 -5.94
C LEU A 198 15.17 8.52 -4.84
N PRO A 199 14.63 8.49 -3.61
CA PRO A 199 15.16 9.30 -2.52
C PRO A 199 16.61 8.90 -2.21
N ASN A 200 17.46 9.90 -1.92
CA ASN A 200 18.82 9.64 -1.47
C ASN A 200 18.89 9.32 0.03
N ALA A 201 20.07 8.91 0.51
CA ALA A 201 20.23 8.48 1.90
C ALA A 201 19.91 9.59 2.94
N GLN A 202 20.16 10.85 2.61
CA GLN A 202 19.83 11.97 3.52
C GLN A 202 18.32 12.21 3.58
N GLU A 203 17.64 12.12 2.45
CA GLU A 203 16.19 12.23 2.37
C GLU A 203 15.52 11.06 3.09
N LEU A 204 16.01 9.83 2.92
CA LEU A 204 15.53 8.66 3.65
C LEU A 204 15.65 8.85 5.17
N ALA A 205 16.78 9.35 5.64
CA ALA A 205 16.99 9.63 7.07
C ALA A 205 15.99 10.69 7.60
N LEU A 206 15.64 11.70 6.80
CA LEU A 206 14.63 12.68 7.15
C LEU A 206 13.21 12.08 7.21
N PHE A 207 12.89 11.18 6.27
CA PHE A 207 11.54 10.63 6.15
C PHE A 207 11.26 9.47 7.12
N ALA A 208 12.28 8.72 7.53
CA ALA A 208 12.15 7.56 8.43
C ALA A 208 11.50 7.92 9.76
N GLY A 209 11.66 9.16 10.23
CA GLY A 209 11.04 9.65 11.46
C GLY A 209 9.58 10.12 11.29
N LEU A 210 9.10 10.34 10.08
CA LEU A 210 7.79 10.92 9.86
C LEU A 210 6.67 9.88 10.05
N LYS A 211 5.59 10.31 10.70
CA LYS A 211 4.39 9.50 10.94
C LYS A 211 3.19 10.12 10.25
N HIS A 212 2.40 9.27 9.63
CA HIS A 212 1.14 9.65 8.99
C HIS A 212 -0.05 9.38 9.93
N ASP A 213 -0.91 10.38 10.10
CA ASP A 213 -2.18 10.22 10.85
C ASP A 213 -3.21 9.59 9.91
N VAL A 214 -3.77 8.45 10.29
CA VAL A 214 -4.74 7.69 9.48
C VAL A 214 -6.07 8.44 9.27
N ASN A 215 -6.29 9.57 9.96
CA ASN A 215 -7.46 10.48 9.79
C ASN A 215 -8.86 9.83 9.92
N LEU A 216 -8.96 8.60 10.40
CA LEU A 216 -10.22 7.89 10.57
C LEU A 216 -10.89 8.14 11.94
N GLY A 217 -10.50 9.21 12.63
CA GLY A 217 -11.02 9.51 13.97
C GLY A 217 -10.36 8.70 15.09
N THR A 218 -9.37 7.87 14.76
CA THR A 218 -8.50 7.15 15.72
C THR A 218 -7.28 7.98 16.07
N SER A 219 -6.53 7.55 17.10
CA SER A 219 -5.23 8.12 17.45
C SER A 219 -4.06 7.38 16.76
N ASP A 220 -4.38 6.47 15.85
CA ASP A 220 -3.40 5.60 15.22
C ASP A 220 -2.55 6.38 14.21
N THR A 221 -1.27 6.12 14.23
CA THR A 221 -0.31 6.69 13.29
C THR A 221 0.51 5.57 12.67
N ASN A 222 0.70 5.62 11.35
CA ASN A 222 1.58 4.71 10.64
C ASN A 222 2.92 5.39 10.36
N GLN A 223 4.00 4.65 10.41
CA GLN A 223 5.30 5.13 9.93
C GLN A 223 5.21 5.38 8.43
N LEU A 224 5.83 6.47 7.96
CA LEU A 224 5.86 6.78 6.54
C LEU A 224 6.79 5.83 5.77
N VAL A 225 7.92 5.46 6.39
CA VAL A 225 8.88 4.47 5.90
C VAL A 225 8.95 3.34 6.93
N ASP A 226 8.43 2.18 6.61
CA ASP A 226 8.42 0.98 7.47
C ASP A 226 9.32 -0.10 6.85
N GLU A 227 10.63 -0.02 7.15
CA GLU A 227 11.60 -0.97 6.63
C GLU A 227 11.37 -2.40 7.12
N ASP A 228 10.98 -2.59 8.38
CA ASP A 228 10.77 -3.92 8.95
C ASP A 228 9.61 -4.63 8.27
N GLY A 229 8.50 -3.94 8.11
CA GLY A 229 7.36 -4.45 7.37
C GLY A 229 7.67 -4.65 5.88
N ALA A 230 8.53 -3.81 5.27
CA ALA A 230 8.98 -4.02 3.89
C ALA A 230 9.85 -5.29 3.76
N ARG A 231 10.76 -5.53 4.71
CA ARG A 231 11.55 -6.77 4.75
C ARG A 231 10.68 -8.01 4.91
N GLU A 232 9.67 -7.94 5.77
CA GLU A 232 8.69 -9.03 5.91
C GLU A 232 7.89 -9.25 4.63
N GLY A 233 7.42 -8.18 3.99
CA GLY A 233 6.77 -8.24 2.68
C GLY A 233 7.65 -8.89 1.61
N LEU A 234 8.94 -8.52 1.55
CA LEU A 234 9.91 -9.11 0.63
C LEU A 234 10.10 -10.61 0.88
N ARG A 235 10.18 -11.05 2.14
CA ARG A 235 10.27 -12.48 2.49
C ARG A 235 9.06 -13.26 2.01
N CYS A 236 7.86 -12.72 2.25
CA CYS A 236 6.61 -13.41 1.98
C CYS A 236 6.12 -13.29 0.54
N GLY A 237 6.37 -12.17 -0.13
CA GLY A 237 5.78 -11.85 -1.43
C GLY A 237 6.75 -11.28 -2.47
N GLY A 238 8.04 -11.21 -2.17
CA GLY A 238 9.02 -10.58 -3.06
C GLY A 238 8.73 -9.08 -3.25
N VAL A 239 9.30 -8.50 -4.31
CA VAL A 239 9.16 -7.05 -4.61
C VAL A 239 7.69 -6.64 -4.82
N GLY A 240 6.86 -7.54 -5.35
CA GLY A 240 5.43 -7.30 -5.55
C GLY A 240 4.66 -6.96 -4.28
N ALA A 241 5.11 -7.43 -3.11
CA ALA A 241 4.49 -7.10 -1.83
C ALA A 241 4.50 -5.59 -1.52
N ALA A 242 5.47 -4.84 -2.04
CA ALA A 242 5.54 -3.39 -1.88
C ALA A 242 4.42 -2.65 -2.64
N LEU A 243 3.74 -3.31 -3.59
CA LEU A 243 2.58 -2.74 -4.29
C LEU A 243 1.27 -2.88 -3.51
N SER A 244 1.28 -3.45 -2.30
CA SER A 244 0.08 -3.52 -1.45
C SER A 244 -0.42 -2.12 -1.08
N SER A 245 -1.73 -1.98 -0.82
CA SER A 245 -2.36 -0.70 -0.48
C SER A 245 -1.96 -0.15 0.90
N GLU A 246 -1.38 -0.98 1.75
CA GLU A 246 -1.00 -0.62 3.11
C GLU A 246 0.31 0.16 3.21
N ARG A 247 1.13 0.14 2.15
CA ARG A 247 2.42 0.82 2.09
C ARG A 247 2.27 2.28 1.68
N LEU A 248 2.79 3.19 2.51
CA LEU A 248 2.67 4.64 2.30
C LEU A 248 3.78 5.21 1.42
N PHE A 249 4.98 4.63 1.47
CA PHE A 249 6.12 5.08 0.67
C PHE A 249 7.01 3.90 0.23
N PRO A 250 6.48 2.99 -0.61
CA PRO A 250 7.16 1.75 -0.97
C PRO A 250 8.52 1.96 -1.68
N ALA A 251 8.66 3.01 -2.48
CA ALA A 251 9.92 3.31 -3.14
C ALA A 251 11.03 3.63 -2.12
N ALA A 252 10.71 4.39 -1.07
CA ALA A 252 11.69 4.70 -0.02
C ALA A 252 12.04 3.47 0.82
N GLU A 253 11.04 2.65 1.16
CA GLU A 253 11.25 1.42 1.94
C GLU A 253 12.21 0.46 1.22
N LEU A 254 11.98 0.21 -0.08
CA LEU A 254 12.87 -0.66 -0.86
C LEU A 254 14.22 0.00 -1.15
N GLN A 255 14.25 1.30 -1.39
CA GLN A 255 15.51 2.06 -1.58
C GLN A 255 16.41 1.98 -0.34
N ALA A 256 15.84 2.00 0.87
CA ALA A 256 16.56 1.86 2.11
C ALA A 256 17.15 0.46 2.31
N ILE A 257 16.46 -0.57 1.83
CA ILE A 257 16.91 -1.97 1.93
C ILE A 257 17.99 -2.26 0.88
N ASP A 258 17.66 -2.02 -0.39
CA ASP A 258 18.54 -2.18 -1.55
C ASP A 258 17.99 -1.39 -2.74
N PRO A 259 18.75 -0.44 -3.32
CA PRO A 259 18.33 0.30 -4.51
C PRO A 259 17.91 -0.58 -5.69
N ALA A 260 18.50 -1.77 -5.85
CA ALA A 260 18.11 -2.70 -6.92
C ALA A 260 16.66 -3.21 -6.75
N LEU A 261 16.21 -3.41 -5.51
CA LEU A 261 14.82 -3.78 -5.22
C LEU A 261 13.84 -2.65 -5.59
N ASN A 262 14.22 -1.41 -5.32
CA ASN A 262 13.40 -0.26 -5.72
C ASN A 262 13.34 -0.13 -7.26
N LEU A 263 14.44 -0.31 -7.96
CA LEU A 263 14.43 -0.33 -9.44
C LEU A 263 13.55 -1.46 -9.99
N ALA A 264 13.57 -2.64 -9.38
CA ALA A 264 12.67 -3.74 -9.74
C ALA A 264 11.20 -3.34 -9.53
N LEU A 265 10.85 -2.73 -8.38
CA LEU A 265 9.51 -2.20 -8.12
C LEU A 265 9.05 -1.21 -9.19
N LEU A 266 9.90 -0.23 -9.52
CA LEU A 266 9.58 0.80 -10.53
C LEU A 266 9.39 0.18 -11.91
N SER A 267 10.19 -0.83 -12.26
CA SER A 267 10.07 -1.57 -13.52
C SER A 267 8.77 -2.36 -13.59
N MET A 268 8.40 -3.06 -12.51
CA MET A 268 7.12 -3.78 -12.43
C MET A 268 5.94 -2.83 -12.56
N ALA A 269 5.93 -1.74 -11.82
CA ALA A 269 4.86 -0.75 -11.85
C ALA A 269 4.73 -0.09 -13.23
N ARG A 270 5.86 0.25 -13.88
CA ARG A 270 5.88 0.94 -15.17
C ARG A 270 5.46 0.04 -16.33
N HIS A 271 5.92 -1.20 -16.35
CA HIS A 271 5.71 -2.11 -17.48
C HIS A 271 4.60 -3.13 -17.26
N GLY A 272 4.08 -3.25 -16.02
CA GLY A 272 3.10 -4.26 -15.66
C GLY A 272 3.64 -5.69 -15.80
N ILE A 273 4.96 -5.85 -15.68
CA ILE A 273 5.62 -7.14 -15.72
C ILE A 273 5.68 -7.66 -14.30
N ASP A 274 5.00 -8.76 -14.06
CA ASP A 274 5.11 -9.50 -12.82
C ASP A 274 6.37 -10.37 -12.89
N VAL A 275 7.45 -9.90 -12.27
CA VAL A 275 8.71 -10.66 -12.22
C VAL A 275 8.59 -11.68 -11.10
N ARG A 276 8.38 -12.93 -11.48
CA ARG A 276 8.29 -14.04 -10.53
C ARG A 276 9.70 -14.51 -10.15
N PRO A 277 9.90 -15.03 -8.95
CA PRO A 277 11.20 -15.58 -8.54
C PRO A 277 11.73 -16.63 -9.53
N ILE A 278 10.86 -17.45 -10.09
CA ILE A 278 11.22 -18.47 -11.11
C ILE A 278 11.83 -17.86 -12.39
N ASP A 279 11.48 -16.61 -12.71
CA ASP A 279 12.01 -15.95 -13.92
C ASP A 279 13.43 -15.42 -13.70
N LEU A 280 13.87 -15.30 -12.44
CA LEU A 280 15.17 -14.74 -12.05
C LEU A 280 16.17 -15.80 -11.58
N GLN A 281 15.72 -16.96 -11.15
CA GLN A 281 16.56 -17.97 -10.54
C GLN A 281 16.22 -19.35 -11.04
N THR A 282 17.26 -20.15 -11.26
CA THR A 282 17.18 -21.54 -11.71
C THR A 282 17.21 -22.55 -10.55
N ASP A 283 17.63 -22.12 -9.38
CA ASP A 283 17.90 -23.02 -8.24
C ASP A 283 16.74 -22.98 -7.23
N GLY A 284 15.69 -23.72 -7.54
CA GLY A 284 14.62 -24.03 -6.61
C GLY A 284 15.06 -25.10 -5.62
N LEU A 285 14.35 -25.19 -4.50
CA LEU A 285 14.53 -26.19 -3.45
C LEU A 285 13.42 -27.22 -3.54
N ASP A 286 13.76 -28.46 -3.77
CA ASP A 286 12.80 -29.56 -3.84
C ASP A 286 12.34 -29.95 -2.44
N VAL A 287 11.02 -29.94 -2.22
CA VAL A 287 10.38 -30.25 -0.94
C VAL A 287 9.39 -31.39 -1.13
N PRO A 288 9.55 -32.51 -0.43
CA PRO A 288 8.56 -33.58 -0.41
C PRO A 288 7.28 -33.13 0.31
N VAL A 289 6.14 -33.38 -0.29
CA VAL A 289 4.82 -33.01 0.23
C VAL A 289 3.89 -34.20 0.17
N ILE A 290 3.23 -34.48 1.29
CA ILE A 290 2.17 -35.47 1.38
C ILE A 290 0.83 -34.75 1.17
N LEU A 291 0.03 -35.24 0.24
CA LEU A 291 -1.35 -34.84 0.04
C LEU A 291 -2.25 -35.98 0.45
N ALA A 292 -3.10 -35.77 1.45
CA ALA A 292 -3.97 -36.81 2.00
C ALA A 292 -5.42 -36.32 2.16
N ASP A 293 -6.36 -37.20 1.88
CA ASP A 293 -7.76 -37.06 2.25
C ASP A 293 -8.26 -38.33 2.98
N ALA A 294 -9.57 -38.51 3.11
CA ALA A 294 -10.14 -39.66 3.81
C ALA A 294 -9.95 -40.99 3.05
N HIS A 295 -9.55 -40.96 1.79
CA HIS A 295 -9.55 -42.14 0.90
C HIS A 295 -8.17 -42.45 0.31
N GLU A 296 -7.36 -41.43 0.11
CA GLU A 296 -6.07 -41.58 -0.56
C GLU A 296 -4.98 -40.70 0.08
N GLN A 297 -3.76 -41.17 -0.08
CA GLN A 297 -2.57 -40.42 0.28
C GLN A 297 -1.55 -40.57 -0.83
N THR A 298 -0.95 -39.44 -1.24
CA THR A 298 0.13 -39.46 -2.23
C THR A 298 1.27 -38.54 -1.76
N THR A 299 2.49 -38.88 -2.16
CA THR A 299 3.66 -38.04 -1.92
C THR A 299 4.13 -37.48 -3.25
N VAL A 300 4.30 -36.18 -3.31
CA VAL A 300 4.81 -35.45 -4.47
C VAL A 300 6.01 -34.61 -4.06
N THR A 301 6.92 -34.35 -4.99
CA THR A 301 7.98 -33.37 -4.78
C THR A 301 7.59 -32.08 -5.49
N LEU A 302 7.56 -30.99 -4.75
CA LEU A 302 7.27 -29.65 -5.28
C LEU A 302 8.49 -28.75 -5.07
N THR A 303 8.73 -27.87 -6.02
CA THR A 303 9.84 -26.93 -5.94
C THR A 303 9.42 -25.66 -5.20
N ALA A 304 10.11 -25.35 -4.12
CA ALA A 304 10.02 -24.06 -3.42
C ALA A 304 10.98 -23.07 -4.09
N TRP A 305 10.49 -21.85 -4.33
CA TRP A 305 11.27 -20.80 -5.02
C TRP A 305 11.77 -19.75 -4.04
N PRO A 306 13.03 -19.31 -4.17
CA PRO A 306 13.61 -18.32 -3.28
C PRO A 306 12.86 -16.97 -3.39
N THR A 307 12.75 -16.28 -2.27
CA THR A 307 12.17 -14.95 -2.16
C THR A 307 13.25 -13.93 -1.78
N HIS A 308 13.39 -13.62 -0.51
CA HIS A 308 14.40 -12.66 -0.03
C HIS A 308 15.00 -13.14 1.29
N GLY A 309 16.29 -12.84 1.51
CA GLY A 309 16.97 -13.15 2.78
C GLY A 309 17.11 -14.65 3.09
N GLY A 310 17.23 -15.49 2.06
CA GLY A 310 17.36 -16.94 2.20
C GLY A 310 16.03 -17.66 2.46
N PHE A 311 14.90 -16.97 2.36
CA PHE A 311 13.58 -17.59 2.42
C PHE A 311 13.17 -18.17 1.06
N TYR A 312 12.34 -19.21 1.14
CA TYR A 312 11.72 -19.89 0.01
C TYR A 312 10.21 -19.89 0.16
N ARG A 313 9.51 -19.79 -0.94
CA ARG A 313 8.06 -19.94 -0.99
C ARG A 313 7.70 -21.22 -1.71
N LEU A 314 6.94 -22.08 -1.03
CA LEU A 314 6.34 -23.31 -1.57
C LEU A 314 4.85 -23.08 -1.75
N ILE A 315 4.32 -23.48 -2.91
CA ILE A 315 2.89 -23.45 -3.21
C ILE A 315 2.42 -24.89 -3.41
N VAL A 316 1.48 -25.31 -2.60
CA VAL A 316 0.93 -26.67 -2.58
C VAL A 316 -0.54 -26.63 -2.99
N PRO A 317 -0.90 -27.09 -4.20
CA PRO A 317 -2.30 -27.24 -4.61
C PRO A 317 -3.03 -28.25 -3.73
N ILE A 318 -4.17 -27.88 -3.16
CA ILE A 318 -5.00 -28.74 -2.30
C ILE A 318 -6.40 -29.02 -2.88
N GLY A 319 -6.58 -28.81 -4.17
CA GLY A 319 -7.86 -29.01 -4.87
C GLY A 319 -8.97 -28.07 -4.34
N ILE A 320 -10.20 -28.50 -4.42
CA ILE A 320 -11.37 -27.76 -3.90
C ILE A 320 -11.48 -28.03 -2.38
N SER A 321 -10.50 -27.54 -1.59
CA SER A 321 -10.41 -27.78 -0.13
C SER A 321 -10.48 -29.26 0.24
N ARG A 322 -9.90 -30.14 -0.60
CA ARG A 322 -9.99 -31.58 -0.45
C ARG A 322 -8.86 -32.15 0.40
N PHE A 323 -7.61 -31.77 0.06
CA PHE A 323 -6.45 -32.41 0.65
C PHE A 323 -5.89 -31.63 1.85
N THR A 324 -5.50 -32.38 2.86
CA THR A 324 -4.55 -31.92 3.87
C THR A 324 -3.16 -31.99 3.27
N ALA A 325 -2.37 -30.92 3.42
CA ALA A 325 -0.98 -30.86 2.96
C ALA A 325 -0.02 -31.10 4.12
N GLY A 326 0.86 -32.08 4.00
CA GLY A 326 1.97 -32.35 4.91
C GLY A 326 3.30 -31.97 4.23
N ILE A 327 3.92 -30.89 4.63
CA ILE A 327 5.16 -30.35 4.06
C ILE A 327 6.34 -30.90 4.87
N MET A 328 7.14 -31.79 4.29
CA MET A 328 8.20 -32.56 5.00
C MET A 328 9.50 -31.76 5.11
N LEU A 329 9.52 -30.71 5.95
CA LEU A 329 10.71 -29.87 6.11
C LEU A 329 11.90 -30.60 6.72
N GLY A 330 11.67 -31.64 7.53
CA GLY A 330 12.75 -32.47 8.09
C GLY A 330 13.57 -33.23 7.03
N LYS A 331 13.01 -33.46 5.83
CA LYS A 331 13.76 -33.99 4.68
C LYS A 331 14.60 -32.93 3.96
N VAL A 332 14.38 -31.66 4.24
CA VAL A 332 15.04 -30.54 3.57
C VAL A 332 16.18 -29.98 4.43
N ALA A 333 15.91 -29.78 5.71
CA ALA A 333 16.89 -29.16 6.62
C ALA A 333 16.65 -29.58 8.07
N PRO A 334 17.72 -29.65 8.90
CA PRO A 334 17.60 -29.95 10.35
C PRO A 334 17.00 -28.78 11.14
N TYR A 335 17.01 -27.58 10.60
CA TYR A 335 16.34 -26.40 11.18
C TYR A 335 15.60 -25.62 10.12
N ALA A 336 14.46 -25.07 10.49
CA ALA A 336 13.66 -24.20 9.60
C ALA A 336 13.08 -23.02 10.37
N GLU A 337 13.15 -21.84 9.78
CA GLU A 337 12.39 -20.68 10.21
C GLU A 337 11.15 -20.57 9.33
N VAL A 338 9.95 -20.58 9.93
CA VAL A 338 8.67 -20.49 9.21
C VAL A 338 8.09 -19.09 9.39
N ALA A 339 8.10 -18.29 8.33
CA ALA A 339 7.63 -16.90 8.38
C ALA A 339 6.12 -16.81 8.20
N GLN A 340 5.55 -17.60 7.27
CA GLN A 340 4.14 -17.46 6.92
C GLN A 340 3.56 -18.80 6.44
N THR A 341 2.29 -19.06 6.81
CA THR A 341 1.46 -20.10 6.21
C THR A 341 0.10 -19.51 5.89
N THR A 342 -0.29 -19.54 4.62
CA THR A 342 -1.57 -19.00 4.14
C THR A 342 -2.28 -19.96 3.20
N VAL A 343 -3.58 -19.78 3.03
CA VAL A 343 -4.38 -20.47 2.02
C VAL A 343 -4.98 -19.41 1.08
N GLN A 344 -4.89 -19.66 -0.22
CA GLN A 344 -5.34 -18.74 -1.26
C GLN A 344 -6.07 -19.50 -2.38
N ALA A 345 -6.93 -18.80 -3.12
CA ALA A 345 -7.56 -19.37 -4.32
C ALA A 345 -6.51 -19.52 -5.44
N VAL A 346 -6.59 -20.61 -6.21
CA VAL A 346 -5.67 -20.82 -7.35
C VAL A 346 -5.87 -19.75 -8.42
N ASP A 347 -7.09 -19.31 -8.66
CA ASP A 347 -7.39 -18.25 -9.63
C ASP A 347 -6.72 -16.91 -9.27
N ASP A 348 -6.51 -16.64 -7.98
CA ASP A 348 -5.79 -15.44 -7.51
C ASP A 348 -4.28 -15.54 -7.77
N MET A 349 -3.73 -16.73 -7.97
CA MET A 349 -2.30 -16.95 -8.28
C MET A 349 -1.93 -16.52 -9.70
N THR A 350 -2.90 -16.39 -10.59
CA THR A 350 -2.72 -15.89 -11.97
C THR A 350 -2.84 -14.39 -12.07
N ARG A 351 -3.27 -13.74 -10.98
CA ARG A 351 -3.38 -12.29 -10.85
C ARG A 351 -2.07 -11.67 -10.37
N THR A 352 -1.99 -10.35 -10.43
CA THR A 352 -0.82 -9.63 -9.92
C THR A 352 -0.59 -9.93 -8.44
N TRP A 353 0.64 -9.84 -7.99
CA TRP A 353 1.02 -10.05 -6.59
C TRP A 353 0.19 -9.23 -5.58
N ALA A 354 -0.17 -8.01 -5.95
CA ALA A 354 -0.99 -7.15 -5.11
C ALA A 354 -2.39 -7.74 -4.84
N ASP A 355 -3.01 -8.33 -5.87
CA ASP A 355 -4.32 -8.97 -5.74
C ASP A 355 -4.23 -10.27 -4.93
N THR A 356 -3.13 -11.01 -5.09
CA THR A 356 -2.91 -12.29 -4.40
C THR A 356 -2.77 -12.10 -2.89
N ILE A 357 -2.10 -11.05 -2.42
CA ILE A 357 -1.90 -10.78 -0.98
C ILE A 357 -3.21 -10.42 -0.28
N GLN A 358 -4.10 -9.67 -0.93
CA GLN A 358 -5.35 -9.20 -0.32
C GLN A 358 -6.36 -10.33 -0.03
N ASN A 359 -6.28 -11.45 -0.75
CA ASN A 359 -7.22 -12.57 -0.66
C ASN A 359 -6.68 -13.76 0.14
N GLN A 360 -5.48 -13.66 0.70
CA GLN A 360 -4.90 -14.70 1.54
C GLN A 360 -5.60 -14.78 2.90
N VAL A 361 -5.76 -16.01 3.37
CA VAL A 361 -6.28 -16.28 4.72
C VAL A 361 -5.20 -17.03 5.50
N PRO A 362 -4.96 -16.66 6.76
CA PRO A 362 -4.04 -17.42 7.60
C PRO A 362 -4.37 -18.90 7.57
N GLY A 363 -3.39 -19.75 7.33
CA GLY A 363 -3.48 -21.18 7.51
C GLY A 363 -3.46 -21.50 9.01
N ALA A 364 -3.91 -22.71 9.35
CA ALA A 364 -3.81 -23.24 10.70
C ALA A 364 -2.78 -24.39 10.69
N PRO A 365 -1.46 -24.11 10.66
CA PRO A 365 -0.45 -25.15 10.58
C PRO A 365 -0.33 -25.91 11.89
N ILE A 366 -0.14 -27.22 11.79
CA ILE A 366 0.20 -28.12 12.88
C ILE A 366 1.64 -28.57 12.65
N PHE A 367 2.50 -28.40 13.64
CA PHE A 367 3.93 -28.73 13.54
C PHE A 367 4.19 -30.11 14.14
N GLU A 368 4.28 -31.13 13.28
CA GLU A 368 4.51 -32.50 13.70
C GLU A 368 6.01 -32.82 13.71
N GLY A 369 6.49 -33.37 14.84
CA GLY A 369 7.91 -33.74 15.01
C GLY A 369 8.86 -32.53 15.01
N MET A 370 8.37 -31.31 15.07
CA MET A 370 9.15 -30.09 15.11
C MET A 370 9.23 -29.52 16.53
N ARG A 371 10.42 -29.18 16.98
CA ARG A 371 10.64 -28.56 18.30
C ARG A 371 10.88 -27.07 18.14
N VAL A 372 10.04 -26.25 18.76
CA VAL A 372 10.22 -24.79 18.78
C VAL A 372 11.49 -24.44 19.55
N LEU A 373 12.38 -23.70 18.92
CA LEU A 373 13.59 -23.16 19.54
C LEU A 373 13.40 -21.71 19.96
N ASN A 374 12.91 -20.87 19.07
CA ASN A 374 12.65 -19.46 19.32
C ASN A 374 11.64 -18.93 18.30
N GLY A 375 10.46 -18.49 18.76
CA GLY A 375 9.44 -17.88 17.91
C GLY A 375 9.07 -18.71 16.68
N ALA A 376 9.57 -18.33 15.52
CA ALA A 376 9.33 -18.99 14.24
C ALA A 376 10.42 -20.01 13.84
N LEU A 377 11.46 -20.22 14.69
CA LEU A 377 12.56 -21.13 14.43
C LEU A 377 12.29 -22.50 15.06
N PHE A 378 12.41 -23.54 14.26
CA PHE A 378 12.16 -24.92 14.62
C PHE A 378 13.38 -25.81 14.37
N GLU A 379 13.61 -26.78 15.26
CA GLU A 379 14.43 -27.92 14.98
C GLU A 379 13.56 -29.02 14.36
N CYS A 380 14.03 -29.60 13.26
CA CYS A 380 13.31 -30.56 12.45
C CYS A 380 13.97 -31.95 12.55
N ALA A 381 13.29 -32.93 13.12
CA ALA A 381 13.67 -34.33 12.97
C ALA A 381 13.46 -34.77 11.50
N PRO A 382 14.10 -35.88 11.03
CA PRO A 382 14.00 -36.31 9.63
C PRO A 382 12.57 -36.51 9.11
N ASP A 383 11.64 -36.87 10.00
CA ASP A 383 10.23 -37.09 9.66
C ASP A 383 9.32 -35.92 10.04
N SER A 384 9.90 -34.79 10.45
CA SER A 384 9.14 -33.59 10.79
C SER A 384 8.42 -33.00 9.58
N MET A 385 7.18 -32.60 9.82
CA MET A 385 6.37 -31.93 8.78
C MET A 385 5.49 -30.83 9.35
N ILE A 386 5.10 -29.92 8.47
CA ILE A 386 4.04 -28.95 8.72
C ILE A 386 2.78 -29.47 8.07
N VAL A 387 1.77 -29.75 8.87
CA VAL A 387 0.46 -30.23 8.39
C VAL A 387 -0.50 -29.06 8.31
N VAL A 388 -1.04 -28.81 7.14
CA VAL A 388 -2.02 -27.75 6.91
C VAL A 388 -3.33 -28.39 6.45
N PRO A 389 -4.35 -28.40 7.32
CA PRO A 389 -5.67 -28.91 6.94
C PRO A 389 -6.35 -27.99 5.92
N PRO A 390 -7.24 -28.52 5.08
CA PRO A 390 -8.01 -27.71 4.16
C PRO A 390 -8.92 -26.73 4.92
N PRO A 391 -9.09 -25.49 4.43
CA PRO A 391 -9.98 -24.54 5.07
C PRO A 391 -11.44 -25.00 4.96
N SER A 392 -12.24 -24.69 5.96
CA SER A 392 -13.69 -24.98 5.91
C SER A 392 -14.35 -24.21 4.77
N ALA A 393 -14.94 -24.92 3.83
CA ALA A 393 -15.83 -24.47 2.74
C ALA A 393 -15.45 -23.16 2.03
N ARG A 394 -14.56 -23.27 1.03
CA ARG A 394 -14.34 -22.21 0.02
C ARG A 394 -14.77 -22.74 -1.37
N SER A 395 -15.27 -21.84 -2.21
CA SER A 395 -15.53 -22.13 -3.61
C SER A 395 -14.23 -22.10 -4.42
N GLY A 396 -14.06 -23.02 -5.37
CA GLY A 396 -12.92 -23.06 -6.29
C GLY A 396 -11.68 -23.79 -5.74
N ALA A 397 -10.72 -23.98 -6.61
CA ALA A 397 -9.45 -24.62 -6.29
C ALA A 397 -8.61 -23.75 -5.34
N GLN A 398 -7.99 -24.37 -4.36
CA GLN A 398 -7.18 -23.73 -3.32
C GLN A 398 -5.74 -24.23 -3.35
N ALA A 399 -4.82 -23.41 -2.85
CA ALA A 399 -3.45 -23.78 -2.60
C ALA A 399 -3.01 -23.28 -1.22
N VAL A 400 -2.17 -24.06 -0.57
CA VAL A 400 -1.39 -23.64 0.62
C VAL A 400 -0.13 -22.95 0.12
N SER A 401 0.16 -21.78 0.65
CA SER A 401 1.43 -21.07 0.47
C SER A 401 2.18 -21.06 1.79
N ILE A 402 3.39 -21.60 1.81
CA ILE A 402 4.28 -21.54 2.96
C ILE A 402 5.56 -20.81 2.59
N VAL A 403 6.00 -19.93 3.49
CA VAL A 403 7.27 -19.22 3.39
C VAL A 403 8.16 -19.66 4.55
N PHE A 404 9.32 -20.20 4.22
CA PHE A 404 10.27 -20.73 5.19
C PHE A 404 11.71 -20.49 4.76
N ARG A 405 12.63 -20.50 5.75
CA ARG A 405 14.08 -20.46 5.52
C ARG A 405 14.68 -21.74 6.07
N PRO A 406 15.22 -22.63 5.21
CA PRO A 406 15.94 -23.81 5.66
C PRO A 406 17.32 -23.41 6.18
N ILE A 407 17.77 -24.04 7.24
CA ILE A 407 19.08 -23.82 7.85
C ILE A 407 19.80 -25.15 7.96
N GLY A 408 20.99 -25.26 7.37
CA GLY A 408 21.74 -26.51 7.28
C GLY A 408 21.12 -27.48 6.28
N VAL A 409 20.85 -27.03 5.04
CA VAL A 409 20.22 -27.85 3.99
C VAL A 409 20.92 -29.19 3.85
N VAL A 410 20.14 -30.27 3.87
CA VAL A 410 20.63 -31.64 3.67
C VAL A 410 20.94 -31.79 2.19
N ASP A 411 22.21 -31.97 1.83
CA ASP A 411 22.62 -32.19 0.47
C ASP A 411 22.00 -33.48 -0.08
N ALA A 412 21.20 -33.39 -1.11
CA ALA A 412 20.53 -34.50 -1.78
C ALA A 412 21.54 -35.58 -2.28
N ALA A 413 22.79 -35.19 -2.52
CA ALA A 413 23.86 -36.11 -2.87
C ALA A 413 24.28 -37.03 -1.71
N VAL A 414 24.19 -36.55 -0.44
CA VAL A 414 24.56 -37.31 0.75
C VAL A 414 23.48 -38.35 1.09
N VAL A 415 22.22 -38.04 0.84
CA VAL A 415 21.08 -38.94 1.12
C VAL A 415 21.09 -40.17 0.18
N ARG A 416 21.59 -40.03 -1.05
CA ARG A 416 21.69 -41.13 -2.04
C ARG A 416 22.81 -42.11 -1.74
N LEU A 417 23.78 -41.77 -0.88
CA LEU A 417 24.88 -42.67 -0.45
C LEU A 417 24.54 -43.46 0.83
N ALA A 418 23.44 -43.12 1.50
CA ALA A 418 23.02 -43.77 2.76
C ALA A 418 21.76 -44.65 2.59
N ALA A 419 21.20 -44.76 1.40
CA ALA A 419 20.11 -45.66 1.01
C ALA A 419 20.63 -46.77 0.10
#